data_96676af526f616d889d75e8622580e05
#
_entry.id   96676af526f616d889d75e8622580e05
#
_cell.length_a   1.000
_cell.length_b   1.000
_cell.length_c   1.000
_cell.angle_alpha   90.00
_cell.angle_beta   90.00
_cell.angle_gamma   90.00
#
_symmetry.space_group_name_H-M   'P 1'
#
loop_
_entity.id
_entity.type
_entity.pdbx_description
1 polymer ?
#
loop_
_entity_poly.entity_id
_entity_poly.type
_entity_poly.pdbx_seq_one_letter_code
_entity_poly.pdbx_strand_id
1 'polypeptide(L)'
;EMAGMFGNKSGGTSVYGATAWLRYSKLIAPLSVWCNWFAWSPVLSLGCAIAAGYILNSLFPIPPADSQLVLDWVAANLASYTDATPAVVEYIAANAGTLPADAINAVATADGVAALTPAFRVWEAYALTIPGLGTLHFNSTFIIGVVLMLIILTIQERGVAQTASAQKWL
;
A
#
# COMPACT_ATOMS: atom_id res chain seq x y z
N GLU A 1 20.77 14.60 -24.92
CA GLU A 1 21.84 14.35 -25.90
C GLU A 1 21.76 12.97 -26.54
N MET A 2 21.60 11.85 -25.77
CA MET A 2 21.52 10.50 -26.35
C MET A 2 20.35 10.30 -27.31
N ALA A 3 19.20 10.91 -27.06
CA ALA A 3 18.05 10.85 -27.97
C ALA A 3 18.35 11.50 -29.33
N GLY A 4 19.17 12.55 -29.37
CA GLY A 4 19.63 13.19 -30.61
C GLY A 4 20.61 12.33 -31.42
N MET A 5 21.43 11.51 -30.76
CA MET A 5 22.35 10.58 -31.42
C MET A 5 21.64 9.40 -32.08
N PHE A 6 20.47 9.02 -31.59
CA PHE A 6 19.68 7.86 -32.05
C PHE A 6 18.26 8.28 -32.48
N GLY A 7 18.13 9.37 -33.22
CA GLY A 7 16.86 9.99 -33.61
C GLY A 7 15.86 9.07 -34.35
N ASN A 8 16.33 7.95 -34.89
CA ASN A 8 15.52 6.92 -35.54
C ASN A 8 15.16 5.74 -34.61
N LYS A 9 15.52 5.79 -33.32
CA LYS A 9 15.23 4.76 -32.32
C LYS A 9 14.30 5.34 -31.26
N SER A 10 13.19 4.68 -31.00
CA SER A 10 12.30 4.97 -29.87
C SER A 10 12.46 3.89 -28.80
N GLY A 11 12.44 4.24 -27.51
CA GLY A 11 12.49 3.24 -26.44
C GLY A 11 13.31 3.64 -25.21
N GLY A 12 13.67 4.92 -25.08
CA GLY A 12 14.30 5.47 -23.88
C GLY A 12 15.74 4.99 -23.64
N THR A 13 16.22 5.19 -22.42
CA THR A 13 17.62 4.97 -22.02
C THR A 13 18.10 3.54 -22.21
N SER A 14 17.25 2.53 -22.02
CA SER A 14 17.58 1.13 -22.20
C SER A 14 17.92 0.78 -23.67
N VAL A 15 17.11 1.30 -24.61
CA VAL A 15 17.35 1.07 -26.04
C VAL A 15 18.59 1.78 -26.54
N TYR A 16 18.81 3.02 -26.07
CA TYR A 16 20.02 3.77 -26.43
C TYR A 16 21.27 3.11 -25.86
N GLY A 17 21.24 2.68 -24.60
CA GLY A 17 22.33 1.93 -23.97
C GLY A 17 22.60 0.60 -24.69
N ALA A 18 21.57 -0.17 -24.97
CA ALA A 18 21.69 -1.43 -25.69
C ALA A 18 22.31 -1.22 -27.09
N THR A 19 21.84 -0.21 -27.83
CA THR A 19 22.35 0.07 -29.19
C THR A 19 23.81 0.51 -29.17
N ALA A 20 24.23 1.34 -28.22
CA ALA A 20 25.62 1.79 -28.10
C ALA A 20 26.57 0.62 -27.81
N TRP A 21 26.17 -0.34 -26.97
CA TRP A 21 27.02 -1.45 -26.55
C TRP A 21 26.98 -2.66 -27.48
N LEU A 22 26.02 -2.76 -28.40
CA LEU A 22 25.85 -3.90 -29.31
C LEU A 22 27.12 -4.15 -30.14
N ARG A 23 27.89 -3.10 -30.44
CA ARG A 23 29.15 -3.17 -31.16
C ARG A 23 30.26 -3.86 -30.36
N TYR A 24 30.24 -3.72 -29.03
CA TYR A 24 31.29 -4.21 -28.15
C TYR A 24 30.95 -5.53 -27.48
N SER A 25 29.69 -5.75 -27.15
CA SER A 25 29.24 -6.99 -26.49
C SER A 25 27.77 -7.30 -26.77
N LYS A 26 27.52 -8.52 -27.26
CA LYS A 26 26.16 -9.03 -27.49
C LYS A 26 25.43 -9.33 -26.18
N LEU A 27 26.13 -9.41 -25.06
CA LEU A 27 25.57 -9.78 -23.76
C LEU A 27 25.13 -8.54 -22.96
N ILE A 28 25.81 -7.41 -23.13
CA ILE A 28 25.50 -6.18 -22.40
C ILE A 28 24.18 -5.57 -22.85
N ALA A 29 23.85 -5.68 -24.15
CA ALA A 29 22.60 -5.15 -24.67
C ALA A 29 21.36 -5.74 -23.99
N PRO A 30 21.12 -7.07 -23.96
CA PRO A 30 20.00 -7.65 -23.25
C PRO A 30 20.07 -7.40 -21.73
N LEU A 31 21.28 -7.44 -21.14
CA LEU A 31 21.45 -7.16 -19.71
C LEU A 31 20.98 -5.75 -19.33
N SER A 32 21.32 -4.73 -20.12
CA SER A 32 20.90 -3.35 -19.87
C SER A 32 19.37 -3.18 -19.96
N VAL A 33 18.71 -3.89 -20.89
CA VAL A 33 17.23 -3.90 -21.00
C VAL A 33 16.61 -4.55 -19.77
N TRP A 34 17.13 -5.71 -19.34
CA TRP A 34 16.67 -6.40 -18.15
C TRP A 34 16.86 -5.57 -16.88
N CYS A 35 18.04 -4.96 -16.69
CA CYS A 35 18.30 -4.09 -15.54
C CYS A 35 17.33 -2.90 -15.51
N ASN A 36 17.05 -2.29 -16.66
CA ASN A 36 16.09 -1.20 -16.74
C ASN A 36 14.67 -1.68 -16.40
N TRP A 37 14.27 -2.84 -16.90
CA TRP A 37 12.96 -3.41 -16.56
C TRP A 37 12.82 -3.73 -15.07
N PHE A 38 13.84 -4.35 -14.46
CA PHE A 38 13.85 -4.62 -13.01
C PHE A 38 13.88 -3.35 -12.18
N ALA A 39 14.51 -2.26 -12.65
CA ALA A 39 14.55 -0.99 -11.93
C ALA A 39 13.18 -0.29 -11.92
N TRP A 40 12.44 -0.31 -13.03
CA TRP A 40 11.19 0.44 -13.17
C TRP A 40 9.93 -0.34 -12.81
N SER A 41 9.94 -1.66 -12.95
CA SER A 41 8.78 -2.50 -12.61
C SER A 41 8.34 -2.37 -11.14
N PRO A 42 9.25 -2.43 -10.14
CA PRO A 42 8.87 -2.25 -8.74
C PRO A 42 8.41 -0.81 -8.41
N VAL A 43 8.92 0.19 -9.14
CA VAL A 43 8.55 1.61 -8.90
C VAL A 43 7.07 1.85 -9.17
N LEU A 44 6.52 1.28 -10.24
CA LEU A 44 5.09 1.40 -10.54
C LEU A 44 4.22 0.74 -9.47
N SER A 45 4.57 -0.48 -9.06
CA SER A 45 3.81 -1.21 -8.04
C SER A 45 3.87 -0.51 -6.67
N LEU A 46 5.05 0.01 -6.29
CA LEU A 46 5.23 0.79 -5.07
C LEU A 46 4.41 2.08 -5.12
N GLY A 47 4.43 2.79 -6.25
CA GLY A 47 3.62 3.99 -6.46
C GLY A 47 2.12 3.73 -6.30
N CYS A 48 1.61 2.65 -6.88
CA CYS A 48 0.21 2.24 -6.72
C CYS A 48 -0.12 1.86 -5.28
N ALA A 49 0.78 1.17 -4.56
CA ALA A 49 0.59 0.81 -3.16
C ALA A 49 0.56 2.04 -2.24
N ILE A 50 1.45 3.01 -2.45
CA ILE A 50 1.47 4.27 -1.71
C ILE A 50 0.19 5.07 -1.98
N ALA A 51 -0.21 5.21 -3.24
CA ALA A 51 -1.43 5.90 -3.62
C ALA A 51 -2.68 5.23 -3.00
N ALA A 52 -2.73 3.90 -3.01
CA ALA A 52 -3.79 3.14 -2.35
C ALA A 52 -3.86 3.42 -0.85
N GLY A 53 -2.71 3.53 -0.17
CA GLY A 53 -2.63 3.92 1.23
C GLY A 53 -3.21 5.32 1.49
N TYR A 54 -2.89 6.30 0.66
CA TYR A 54 -3.46 7.65 0.75
C TYR A 54 -4.97 7.66 0.52
N ILE A 55 -5.46 6.93 -0.48
CA ILE A 55 -6.90 6.79 -0.77
C ILE A 55 -7.61 6.18 0.44
N LEU A 56 -7.08 5.10 1.02
CA LEU A 56 -7.65 4.49 2.20
C LEU A 56 -7.67 5.45 3.40
N ASN A 57 -6.60 6.19 3.64
CA ASN A 57 -6.55 7.15 4.74
C ASN A 57 -7.51 8.33 4.54
N SER A 58 -7.75 8.74 3.29
CA SER A 58 -8.63 9.86 2.98
C SER A 58 -10.11 9.47 2.97
N LEU A 59 -10.47 8.32 2.39
CA LEU A 59 -11.87 7.91 2.23
C LEU A 59 -12.37 7.01 3.37
N PHE A 60 -11.47 6.27 4.00
CA PHE A 60 -11.78 5.33 5.08
C PHE A 60 -10.81 5.54 6.25
N PRO A 61 -10.82 6.70 6.91
CA PRO A 61 -9.90 6.99 8.00
C PRO A 61 -10.13 6.06 9.18
N ILE A 62 -9.05 5.68 9.87
CA ILE A 62 -9.13 5.06 11.19
C ILE A 62 -9.37 6.18 12.18
N PRO A 63 -10.42 6.11 13.02
CA PRO A 63 -10.66 7.15 14.01
C PRO A 63 -9.52 7.18 15.03
N PRO A 64 -8.96 8.36 15.35
CA PRO A 64 -7.98 8.49 16.42
C PRO A 64 -8.58 8.02 17.76
N ALA A 65 -7.75 7.38 18.59
CA ALA A 65 -8.20 6.84 19.89
C ALA A 65 -8.74 7.93 20.85
N ASP A 66 -8.26 9.15 20.70
CA ASP A 66 -8.69 10.35 21.44
C ASP A 66 -9.85 11.11 20.78
N SER A 67 -10.39 10.59 19.67
CA SER A 67 -11.53 11.23 19.01
C SER A 67 -12.79 11.14 19.85
N GLN A 68 -13.63 12.18 19.78
CA GLN A 68 -14.91 12.23 20.52
C GLN A 68 -15.78 11.01 20.20
N LEU A 69 -15.76 10.53 18.96
CA LEU A 69 -16.53 9.35 18.55
C LEU A 69 -16.09 8.08 19.31
N VAL A 70 -14.77 7.89 19.49
CA VAL A 70 -14.24 6.74 20.25
C VAL A 70 -14.56 6.90 21.74
N LEU A 71 -14.39 8.10 22.29
CA LEU A 71 -14.72 8.37 23.70
C LEU A 71 -16.20 8.14 24.00
N ASP A 72 -17.10 8.57 23.13
CA ASP A 72 -18.54 8.36 23.29
C ASP A 72 -18.87 6.86 23.19
N TRP A 73 -18.24 6.12 22.27
CA TRP A 73 -18.39 4.68 22.16
C TRP A 73 -17.90 3.95 23.41
N VAL A 74 -16.73 4.31 23.93
CA VAL A 74 -16.17 3.76 25.18
C VAL A 74 -17.12 4.04 26.35
N ALA A 75 -17.59 5.26 26.50
CA ALA A 75 -18.53 5.63 27.59
C ALA A 75 -19.82 4.79 27.52
N ALA A 76 -20.34 4.55 26.32
CA ALA A 76 -21.57 3.76 26.12
C ALA A 76 -21.37 2.27 26.41
N ASN A 77 -20.15 1.74 26.17
CA ASN A 77 -19.89 0.30 26.27
C ASN A 77 -19.06 -0.10 27.50
N LEU A 78 -18.53 0.86 28.26
CA LEU A 78 -17.60 0.61 29.37
C LEU A 78 -18.20 -0.37 30.43
N ALA A 79 -19.51 -0.33 30.63
CA ALA A 79 -20.18 -1.24 31.56
C ALA A 79 -20.03 -2.73 31.20
N SER A 80 -19.82 -3.06 29.91
CA SER A 80 -19.59 -4.42 29.46
C SER A 80 -18.21 -4.98 29.83
N TYR A 81 -17.27 -4.09 30.22
CA TYR A 81 -15.89 -4.45 30.61
C TYR A 81 -15.68 -4.47 32.13
N THR A 82 -16.76 -4.33 32.94
CA THR A 82 -16.69 -4.29 34.41
C THR A 82 -16.18 -5.58 35.04
N ASP A 83 -16.45 -6.73 34.39
CA ASP A 83 -15.86 -8.00 34.78
C ASP A 83 -14.61 -8.25 33.94
N ALA A 84 -13.54 -8.78 34.57
CA ALA A 84 -12.26 -9.06 33.90
C ALA A 84 -12.48 -9.96 32.68
N THR A 85 -12.69 -9.36 31.52
CA THR A 85 -12.81 -10.10 30.27
C THR A 85 -11.48 -10.77 29.93
N PRO A 86 -11.45 -11.89 29.19
CA PRO A 86 -10.20 -12.52 28.75
C PRO A 86 -9.24 -11.54 28.07
N ALA A 87 -9.75 -10.59 27.28
CA ALA A 87 -8.96 -9.56 26.61
C ALA A 87 -8.26 -8.60 27.60
N VAL A 88 -8.95 -8.21 28.69
CA VAL A 88 -8.37 -7.36 29.75
C VAL A 88 -7.29 -8.14 30.51
N VAL A 89 -7.53 -9.42 30.81
CA VAL A 89 -6.54 -10.29 31.49
C VAL A 89 -5.28 -10.46 30.63
N GLU A 90 -5.45 -10.71 29.33
CA GLU A 90 -4.34 -10.83 28.38
C GLU A 90 -3.56 -9.52 28.26
N TYR A 91 -4.27 -8.37 28.18
CA TYR A 91 -3.64 -7.06 28.15
C TYR A 91 -2.80 -6.78 29.41
N ILE A 92 -3.32 -7.08 30.61
CA ILE A 92 -2.58 -6.91 31.86
C ILE A 92 -1.33 -7.82 31.88
N ALA A 93 -1.45 -9.06 31.40
CA ALA A 93 -0.33 -10.00 31.33
C ALA A 93 0.77 -9.52 30.37
N ALA A 94 0.37 -8.92 29.23
CA ALA A 94 1.30 -8.39 28.23
C ALA A 94 1.96 -7.07 28.68
N ASN A 95 1.26 -6.25 29.48
CA ASN A 95 1.71 -4.93 29.94
C ASN A 95 1.88 -4.90 31.47
N ALA A 96 2.79 -5.73 31.96
CA ALA A 96 3.04 -5.91 33.39
C ALA A 96 3.18 -4.58 34.15
N GLY A 97 2.24 -4.28 35.06
CA GLY A 97 2.22 -3.08 35.91
C GLY A 97 1.09 -2.09 35.61
N THR A 98 0.24 -2.32 34.59
CA THR A 98 -0.94 -1.46 34.35
C THR A 98 -2.04 -1.75 35.38
N LEU A 99 -2.60 -0.66 35.93
CA LEU A 99 -3.75 -0.80 36.84
C LEU A 99 -4.97 -1.36 36.10
N PRO A 100 -5.83 -2.16 36.76
CA PRO A 100 -7.00 -2.77 36.10
C PRO A 100 -7.90 -1.75 35.39
N ALA A 101 -8.08 -0.54 35.95
CA ALA A 101 -8.88 0.52 35.34
C ALA A 101 -8.25 1.04 34.04
N ASP A 102 -6.92 1.20 34.00
CA ASP A 102 -6.23 1.66 32.81
C ASP A 102 -6.24 0.57 31.72
N ALA A 103 -6.11 -0.71 32.12
CA ALA A 103 -6.21 -1.84 31.20
C ALA A 103 -7.61 -1.94 30.59
N ILE A 104 -8.66 -1.80 31.39
CA ILE A 104 -10.06 -1.78 30.92
C ILE A 104 -10.27 -0.67 29.90
N ASN A 105 -9.84 0.56 30.23
CA ASN A 105 -9.96 1.69 29.32
C ASN A 105 -9.16 1.49 28.02
N ALA A 106 -7.95 0.91 28.09
CA ALA A 106 -7.12 0.65 26.92
C ALA A 106 -7.78 -0.37 25.99
N VAL A 107 -8.32 -1.48 26.54
CA VAL A 107 -9.04 -2.50 25.76
C VAL A 107 -10.31 -1.92 25.16
N ALA A 108 -11.14 -1.21 25.94
CA ALA A 108 -12.35 -0.59 25.44
C ALA A 108 -12.09 0.44 24.36
N THR A 109 -11.00 1.20 24.47
CA THR A 109 -10.57 2.16 23.44
C THR A 109 -10.14 1.45 22.16
N ALA A 110 -9.37 0.36 22.27
CA ALA A 110 -8.96 -0.44 21.11
C ALA A 110 -10.16 -1.04 20.39
N ASP A 111 -11.12 -1.59 21.14
CA ASP A 111 -12.37 -2.14 20.60
C ASP A 111 -13.25 -1.05 19.98
N GLY A 112 -13.31 0.15 20.58
CA GLY A 112 -14.01 1.31 20.04
C GLY A 112 -13.43 1.76 18.71
N VAL A 113 -12.11 1.87 18.61
CA VAL A 113 -11.41 2.16 17.35
C VAL A 113 -11.73 1.07 16.31
N ALA A 114 -11.66 -0.20 16.69
CA ALA A 114 -11.95 -1.31 15.79
C ALA A 114 -13.42 -1.29 15.31
N ALA A 115 -14.36 -1.07 16.20
CA ALA A 115 -15.81 -1.02 15.89
C ALA A 115 -16.18 0.15 14.98
N LEU A 116 -15.51 1.30 15.15
CA LEU A 116 -15.75 2.51 14.35
C LEU A 116 -14.92 2.56 13.06
N THR A 117 -13.94 1.65 12.91
CA THR A 117 -13.15 1.57 11.68
C THR A 117 -14.00 0.98 10.56
N PRO A 118 -14.06 1.63 9.37
CA PRO A 118 -14.82 1.09 8.26
C PRO A 118 -14.40 -0.34 7.89
N ALA A 119 -15.36 -1.25 7.74
CA ALA A 119 -15.11 -2.67 7.46
C ALA A 119 -14.21 -2.88 6.23
N PHE A 120 -14.35 -2.03 5.19
CA PHE A 120 -13.49 -2.08 4.01
C PHE A 120 -12.02 -1.79 4.35
N ARG A 121 -11.73 -0.96 5.36
CA ARG A 121 -10.36 -0.62 5.78
C ARG A 121 -9.60 -1.82 6.31
N VAL A 122 -10.27 -2.67 7.10
CA VAL A 122 -9.69 -3.86 7.75
C VAL A 122 -9.95 -5.15 6.98
N TRP A 123 -10.61 -5.04 5.81
CA TRP A 123 -10.95 -6.21 5.02
C TRP A 123 -9.70 -6.89 4.47
N GLU A 124 -9.61 -8.19 4.70
CA GLU A 124 -8.61 -9.09 4.16
C GLU A 124 -9.30 -10.38 3.70
N ALA A 125 -9.16 -10.71 2.42
CA ALA A 125 -9.77 -11.91 1.86
C ALA A 125 -8.90 -13.15 2.07
N TYR A 126 -7.59 -12.99 1.89
CA TYR A 126 -6.65 -14.10 1.90
C TYR A 126 -5.22 -13.63 2.11
N ALA A 127 -4.46 -14.40 2.87
CA ALA A 127 -3.02 -14.20 3.06
C ALA A 127 -2.26 -15.45 2.53
N LEU A 128 -1.38 -15.26 1.55
CA LEU A 128 -0.54 -16.30 0.98
C LEU A 128 0.89 -16.17 1.48
N THR A 129 1.33 -17.10 2.31
CA THR A 129 2.72 -17.14 2.76
C THR A 129 3.59 -17.91 1.78
N ILE A 130 4.59 -17.23 1.21
CA ILE A 130 5.56 -17.82 0.29
C ILE A 130 6.87 -18.00 1.05
N PRO A 131 7.35 -19.24 1.24
CA PRO A 131 8.62 -19.50 1.95
C PRO A 131 9.79 -18.72 1.32
N GLY A 132 10.49 -17.93 2.13
CA GLY A 132 11.64 -17.13 1.69
C GLY A 132 11.32 -15.78 1.06
N LEU A 133 10.05 -15.47 0.73
CA LEU A 133 9.63 -14.20 0.12
C LEU A 133 8.71 -13.37 1.02
N GLY A 134 8.06 -13.99 2.01
CA GLY A 134 7.14 -13.32 2.93
C GLY A 134 5.67 -13.64 2.67
N THR A 135 4.77 -12.87 3.26
CA THR A 135 3.32 -13.06 3.14
C THR A 135 2.71 -12.02 2.21
N LEU A 136 2.00 -12.48 1.20
CA LEU A 136 1.21 -11.65 0.29
C LEU A 136 -0.21 -11.53 0.83
N HIS A 137 -0.62 -10.32 1.18
CA HIS A 137 -1.94 -10.01 1.73
C HIS A 137 -2.87 -9.48 0.63
N PHE A 138 -3.98 -10.18 0.40
CA PHE A 138 -5.06 -9.73 -0.50
C PHE A 138 -6.07 -8.91 0.31
N ASN A 139 -5.70 -7.68 0.59
CA ASN A 139 -6.46 -6.72 1.39
C ASN A 139 -6.96 -5.54 0.54
N SER A 140 -7.63 -4.59 1.17
CA SER A 140 -8.16 -3.39 0.52
C SER A 140 -7.10 -2.58 -0.21
N THR A 141 -5.89 -2.46 0.36
CA THR A 141 -4.76 -1.78 -0.29
C THR A 141 -4.37 -2.47 -1.59
N PHE A 142 -4.33 -3.81 -1.59
CA PHE A 142 -4.03 -4.60 -2.78
C PHE A 142 -5.06 -4.37 -3.88
N ILE A 143 -6.36 -4.40 -3.55
CA ILE A 143 -7.43 -4.18 -4.55
C ILE A 143 -7.34 -2.79 -5.15
N ILE A 144 -7.22 -1.75 -4.32
CA ILE A 144 -7.10 -0.37 -4.82
C ILE A 144 -5.85 -0.23 -5.69
N GLY A 145 -4.72 -0.81 -5.26
CA GLY A 145 -3.47 -0.80 -6.03
C GLY A 145 -3.62 -1.47 -7.40
N VAL A 146 -4.29 -2.61 -7.48
CA VAL A 146 -4.58 -3.30 -8.75
C VAL A 146 -5.49 -2.46 -9.64
N VAL A 147 -6.54 -1.87 -9.09
CA VAL A 147 -7.45 -0.99 -9.86
C VAL A 147 -6.68 0.21 -10.43
N LEU A 148 -5.85 0.87 -9.63
CA LEU A 148 -5.01 1.97 -10.09
C LEU A 148 -4.07 1.54 -11.20
N MET A 149 -3.43 0.37 -11.05
CA MET A 149 -2.54 -0.18 -12.07
C MET A 149 -3.27 -0.46 -13.38
N LEU A 150 -4.48 -1.03 -13.32
CA LEU A 150 -5.32 -1.27 -14.51
C LEU A 150 -5.73 0.04 -15.19
N ILE A 151 -6.06 1.07 -14.43
CA ILE A 151 -6.36 2.42 -14.97
C ILE A 151 -5.14 2.97 -15.71
N ILE A 152 -3.96 2.92 -15.09
CA ILE A 152 -2.71 3.40 -15.71
C ILE A 152 -2.42 2.62 -17.00
N LEU A 153 -2.51 1.28 -16.97
CA LEU A 153 -2.30 0.45 -18.15
C LEU A 153 -3.28 0.79 -19.28
N THR A 154 -4.56 0.97 -18.95
CA THR A 154 -5.58 1.32 -19.94
C THR A 154 -5.31 2.69 -20.59
N ILE A 155 -4.81 3.66 -19.80
CA ILE A 155 -4.40 4.97 -20.34
C ILE A 155 -3.16 4.81 -21.24
N GLN A 156 -2.19 4.00 -20.85
CA GLN A 156 -0.97 3.77 -21.63
C GLN A 156 -1.24 3.05 -22.94
N GLU A 157 -2.15 2.09 -22.98
CA GLU A 157 -2.53 1.38 -24.20
C GLU A 157 -3.12 2.31 -25.27
N ARG A 158 -3.75 3.43 -24.85
CA ARG A 158 -4.31 4.43 -25.77
C ARG A 158 -3.26 5.34 -26.41
N GLY A 159 -1.99 5.18 -26.06
CA GLY A 159 -0.85 5.86 -26.67
C GLY A 159 -0.39 7.13 -25.95
N VAL A 160 0.82 7.58 -26.35
CA VAL A 160 1.55 8.68 -25.71
C VAL A 160 0.78 10.00 -25.69
N ALA A 161 0.01 10.31 -26.73
CA ALA A 161 -0.75 11.56 -26.82
C ALA A 161 -1.86 11.66 -25.76
N GLN A 162 -2.53 10.55 -25.44
CA GLN A 162 -3.56 10.52 -24.41
C GLN A 162 -2.97 10.48 -23.01
N THR A 163 -1.84 9.79 -22.83
CA THR A 163 -1.10 9.81 -21.56
C THR A 163 -0.61 11.22 -21.23
N ALA A 164 -0.08 11.96 -22.21
CA ALA A 164 0.32 13.35 -22.04
C ALA A 164 -0.86 14.28 -21.74
N SER A 165 -2.03 14.01 -22.32
CA SER A 165 -3.26 14.75 -22.01
C SER A 165 -3.75 14.47 -20.59
N ALA A 166 -3.71 13.22 -20.13
CA ALA A 166 -4.07 12.87 -18.76
C ALA A 166 -3.16 13.55 -17.72
N GLN A 167 -1.85 13.65 -17.99
CA GLN A 167 -0.89 14.34 -17.13
C GLN A 167 -1.13 15.85 -17.00
N LYS A 168 -1.81 16.48 -17.94
CA LYS A 168 -2.18 17.90 -17.83
C LYS A 168 -3.31 18.18 -16.84
N TRP A 169 -4.07 17.17 -16.47
CA TRP A 169 -5.22 17.28 -15.56
C TRP A 169 -4.89 16.83 -14.12
N LEU A 170 -3.71 16.29 -13.90
CA LEU A 170 -3.16 15.94 -12.60
C LEU A 170 -2.21 17.02 -12.08
#